data_5f8680293f7346941a82ca51cd2cc045
#
_entry.id   5f8680293f7346941a82ca51cd2cc045
#
_cell.length_a   1.000
_cell.length_b   1.000
_cell.length_c   1.000
_cell.angle_alpha   90.00
_cell.angle_beta   90.00
_cell.angle_gamma   90.00
#
_symmetry.space_group_name_H-M   'P 1'
#
loop_
_entity.id
_entity.type
_entity.pdbx_description
1 polymer ?
#
loop_
_entity_poly.entity_id
_entity_poly.type
_entity_poly.pdbx_seq_one_letter_code
_entity_poly.pdbx_strand_id
1 'polypeptide(L)'
;MLVENPVVITEKELVKLAKPAKGRITTIYLHWTAGRYGQVFDEYHLCIDKDGTVYVTCDDLCERKPHTWHRNTGTIGIALCCGYDATCELPTGISAGTAWGATGPDEYRDPYQAMVDYGSEPPTPIQIEVMAKIVAVLCRELCLGNTSGHVNTHCEIAFRDGYGPGSGDPETKWDLWFLPDGARNGRLYPGGCVIRGKAAYYLWDMNRKKIAA
;
A
#
# COMPACT_ATOMS: atom_id res chain seq x y z
N MET A 1 9.52 0.57 -15.09
CA MET A 1 9.31 1.06 -16.50
C MET A 1 7.81 1.07 -16.78
N LEU A 2 7.30 2.06 -17.57
CA LEU A 2 5.87 2.10 -17.94
C LEU A 2 5.51 0.87 -18.80
N VAL A 3 4.39 0.22 -18.46
CA VAL A 3 3.87 -0.95 -19.20
C VAL A 3 2.89 -0.47 -20.27
N GLU A 4 3.18 -0.74 -21.53
CA GLU A 4 2.36 -0.25 -22.66
C GLU A 4 1.01 -0.99 -22.79
N ASN A 5 0.99 -2.30 -22.50
CA ASN A 5 -0.20 -3.14 -22.61
C ASN A 5 -0.40 -3.92 -21.30
N PRO A 6 -0.88 -3.25 -20.24
CA PRO A 6 -1.04 -3.88 -18.94
C PRO A 6 -2.15 -4.94 -18.96
N VAL A 7 -1.91 -6.08 -18.31
CA VAL A 7 -2.84 -7.20 -18.25
C VAL A 7 -3.77 -7.03 -17.04
N VAL A 8 -5.07 -7.01 -17.29
CA VAL A 8 -6.08 -6.99 -16.21
C VAL A 8 -6.16 -8.37 -15.56
N ILE A 9 -6.22 -8.38 -14.23
CA ILE A 9 -6.38 -9.61 -13.44
C ILE A 9 -7.67 -9.55 -12.60
N THR A 10 -8.42 -10.63 -12.61
CA THR A 10 -9.58 -10.83 -11.74
C THR A 10 -9.16 -11.40 -10.38
N GLU A 11 -10.04 -11.29 -9.35
CA GLU A 11 -9.80 -11.92 -8.04
C GLU A 11 -9.56 -13.43 -8.17
N LYS A 12 -10.30 -14.12 -9.03
CA LYS A 12 -10.16 -15.58 -9.27
C LYS A 12 -8.78 -15.94 -9.85
N GLU A 13 -8.27 -15.11 -10.74
CA GLU A 13 -6.93 -15.28 -11.33
C GLU A 13 -5.84 -14.94 -10.32
N LEU A 14 -6.03 -13.88 -9.52
CA LEU A 14 -5.12 -13.53 -8.43
C LEU A 14 -4.99 -14.69 -7.41
N VAL A 15 -6.11 -15.33 -7.05
CA VAL A 15 -6.10 -16.53 -6.18
C VAL A 15 -5.28 -17.66 -6.80
N LYS A 16 -5.39 -17.89 -8.11
CA LYS A 16 -4.59 -18.91 -8.80
C LYS A 16 -3.10 -18.54 -8.80
N LEU A 17 -2.78 -17.28 -9.05
CA LEU A 17 -1.41 -16.77 -9.07
C LEU A 17 -0.76 -16.79 -7.67
N ALA A 18 -1.55 -16.60 -6.60
CA ALA A 18 -1.04 -16.60 -5.24
C ALA A 18 -0.70 -18.00 -4.69
N LYS A 19 -1.41 -19.05 -5.14
CA LYS A 19 -1.23 -20.42 -4.61
C LYS A 19 0.21 -20.94 -4.66
N PRO A 20 0.94 -20.86 -5.79
CA PRO A 20 2.32 -21.34 -5.86
C PRO A 20 3.30 -20.48 -5.05
N ALA A 21 2.93 -19.25 -4.72
CA ALA A 21 3.76 -18.33 -3.94
C ALA A 21 3.66 -18.54 -2.41
N LYS A 22 2.72 -19.38 -1.96
CA LYS A 22 2.52 -19.69 -0.54
C LYS A 22 3.79 -20.26 0.10
N GLY A 23 4.19 -19.68 1.24
CA GLY A 23 5.41 -20.06 1.96
C GLY A 23 6.70 -19.47 1.37
N ARG A 24 6.63 -18.85 0.19
CA ARG A 24 7.76 -18.17 -0.45
C ARG A 24 7.71 -16.66 -0.24
N ILE A 25 6.51 -16.10 -0.17
CA ILE A 25 6.25 -14.68 0.14
C ILE A 25 6.03 -14.52 1.63
N THR A 26 6.65 -13.50 2.21
CA THR A 26 6.58 -13.19 3.64
C THR A 26 5.96 -11.81 3.93
N THR A 27 5.98 -10.90 2.95
CA THR A 27 5.54 -9.52 3.18
C THR A 27 4.90 -8.93 1.94
N ILE A 28 3.94 -8.04 2.16
CA ILE A 28 3.28 -7.21 1.14
C ILE A 28 3.64 -5.75 1.43
N TYR A 29 4.17 -5.05 0.43
CA TYR A 29 4.44 -3.62 0.50
C TYR A 29 3.48 -2.84 -0.38
N LEU A 30 2.94 -1.77 0.18
CA LEU A 30 1.90 -0.94 -0.43
C LEU A 30 2.49 0.40 -0.85
N HIS A 31 2.17 0.80 -2.08
CA HIS A 31 2.75 1.95 -2.74
C HIS A 31 1.68 2.79 -3.46
N TRP A 32 2.06 3.95 -3.89
CA TRP A 32 1.51 4.59 -5.07
C TRP A 32 2.61 4.74 -6.13
N THR A 33 2.22 4.98 -7.37
CA THR A 33 3.18 5.07 -8.47
C THR A 33 3.88 6.44 -8.54
N ALA A 34 3.37 7.45 -7.83
CA ALA A 34 3.69 8.87 -8.03
C ALA A 34 3.53 9.31 -9.50
N GLY A 35 2.76 8.56 -10.25
CA GLY A 35 2.43 8.78 -11.66
C GLY A 35 0.97 9.15 -11.85
N ARG A 36 0.56 9.24 -13.12
CA ARG A 36 -0.82 9.54 -13.49
C ARG A 36 -1.72 8.32 -13.38
N TYR A 37 -3.02 8.56 -13.29
CA TYR A 37 -4.02 7.51 -13.49
C TYR A 37 -3.77 6.79 -14.83
N GLY A 38 -3.98 5.48 -14.85
CA GLY A 38 -3.74 4.63 -16.00
C GLY A 38 -2.26 4.28 -16.26
N GLN A 39 -1.32 4.87 -15.54
CA GLN A 39 0.09 4.53 -15.68
C GLN A 39 0.46 3.33 -14.79
N VAL A 40 0.63 2.20 -15.43
CA VAL A 40 1.07 0.94 -14.80
C VAL A 40 2.58 0.81 -14.94
N PHE A 41 3.27 0.52 -13.83
CA PHE A 41 4.73 0.40 -13.80
C PHE A 41 5.17 -1.03 -13.44
N ASP A 42 6.21 -1.49 -14.13
CA ASP A 42 6.75 -2.85 -13.97
C ASP A 42 7.53 -3.06 -12.66
N GLU A 43 7.75 -2.01 -11.89
CA GLU A 43 8.39 -2.09 -10.58
C GLU A 43 7.50 -2.75 -9.51
N TYR A 44 6.20 -2.88 -9.75
CA TYR A 44 5.24 -3.49 -8.83
C TYR A 44 4.67 -4.78 -9.42
N HIS A 45 4.23 -5.71 -8.59
CA HIS A 45 3.55 -6.94 -9.02
C HIS A 45 2.10 -6.69 -9.44
N LEU A 46 1.44 -5.76 -8.73
CA LEU A 46 0.07 -5.37 -8.99
C LEU A 46 -0.04 -3.85 -8.99
N CYS A 47 -0.79 -3.31 -9.94
CA CYS A 47 -1.17 -1.90 -9.98
C CYS A 47 -2.69 -1.77 -10.00
N ILE A 48 -3.23 -0.75 -9.33
CA ILE A 48 -4.66 -0.51 -9.20
C ILE A 48 -4.95 0.87 -9.76
N ASP A 49 -5.77 0.94 -10.82
CA ASP A 49 -6.14 2.21 -11.43
C ASP A 49 -7.30 2.89 -10.70
N LYS A 50 -7.56 4.14 -11.06
CA LYS A 50 -8.56 5.04 -10.43
C LYS A 50 -9.96 4.48 -10.32
N ASP A 51 -10.34 3.59 -11.23
CA ASP A 51 -11.66 2.93 -11.28
C ASP A 51 -11.69 1.58 -10.54
N GLY A 52 -10.56 1.18 -9.93
CA GLY A 52 -10.40 -0.11 -9.25
C GLY A 52 -9.96 -1.24 -10.16
N THR A 53 -9.71 -1.02 -11.44
CA THR A 53 -9.13 -2.03 -12.33
C THR A 53 -7.75 -2.45 -11.81
N VAL A 54 -7.54 -3.75 -11.69
CA VAL A 54 -6.30 -4.33 -11.21
C VAL A 54 -5.49 -4.88 -12.36
N TYR A 55 -4.26 -4.44 -12.47
CA TYR A 55 -3.30 -4.93 -13.45
C TYR A 55 -2.23 -5.78 -12.78
N VAL A 56 -1.83 -6.87 -13.44
CA VAL A 56 -0.70 -7.70 -13.06
C VAL A 56 0.46 -7.47 -14.03
N THR A 57 1.67 -7.40 -13.49
CA THR A 57 2.90 -7.13 -14.26
C THR A 57 3.91 -8.28 -14.17
N CYS A 58 3.50 -9.43 -13.65
CA CYS A 58 4.34 -10.61 -13.47
C CYS A 58 3.56 -11.90 -13.72
N ASP A 59 4.27 -12.95 -14.10
CA ASP A 59 3.71 -14.29 -14.25
C ASP A 59 3.86 -15.14 -12.96
N ASP A 60 4.75 -14.74 -12.06
CA ASP A 60 4.96 -15.35 -10.73
C ASP A 60 5.09 -14.24 -9.67
N LEU A 61 4.26 -14.29 -8.61
CA LEU A 61 4.34 -13.34 -7.49
C LEU A 61 5.67 -13.43 -6.70
N CYS A 62 6.48 -14.45 -6.95
CA CYS A 62 7.82 -14.57 -6.38
C CYS A 62 8.91 -13.91 -7.21
N GLU A 63 8.56 -13.31 -8.34
CA GLU A 63 9.47 -12.48 -9.12
C GLU A 63 10.00 -11.33 -8.26
N ARG A 64 11.30 -11.03 -8.38
CA ARG A 64 11.89 -9.93 -7.62
C ARG A 64 11.71 -8.63 -8.40
N LYS A 65 10.85 -7.73 -7.89
CA LYS A 65 10.62 -6.39 -8.46
C LYS A 65 11.19 -5.29 -7.57
N PRO A 66 11.71 -4.19 -8.14
CA PRO A 66 12.45 -3.17 -7.38
C PRO A 66 11.53 -2.10 -6.76
N HIS A 67 10.58 -2.50 -5.91
CA HIS A 67 9.58 -1.60 -5.32
C HIS A 67 9.96 -1.04 -3.92
N THR A 68 10.82 -1.74 -3.16
CA THR A 68 11.20 -1.31 -1.80
C THR A 68 12.68 -1.55 -1.57
N TRP A 69 13.43 -0.50 -1.23
CA TRP A 69 14.86 -0.59 -1.07
C TRP A 69 15.28 -1.66 -0.06
N HIS A 70 16.23 -2.52 -0.44
CA HIS A 70 16.73 -3.67 0.32
C HIS A 70 15.67 -4.72 0.76
N ARG A 71 14.40 -4.61 0.34
CA ARG A 71 13.30 -5.48 0.82
C ARG A 71 12.51 -6.15 -0.31
N ASN A 72 13.14 -6.36 -1.47
CA ASN A 72 12.44 -6.86 -2.66
C ASN A 72 12.37 -8.40 -2.78
N THR A 73 13.07 -9.15 -1.93
CA THR A 73 13.12 -10.62 -2.01
C THR A 73 12.04 -11.24 -1.14
N GLY A 74 11.22 -12.12 -1.71
CA GLY A 74 10.13 -12.77 -0.98
C GLY A 74 9.00 -11.82 -0.59
N THR A 75 8.80 -10.75 -1.37
CA THR A 75 7.80 -9.72 -1.11
C THR A 75 6.97 -9.39 -2.34
N ILE A 76 5.76 -8.87 -2.13
CA ILE A 76 4.87 -8.39 -3.18
C ILE A 76 4.73 -6.88 -3.04
N GLY A 77 4.99 -6.12 -4.12
CA GLY A 77 4.66 -4.71 -4.22
C GLY A 77 3.30 -4.51 -4.90
N ILE A 78 2.41 -3.74 -4.26
CA ILE A 78 1.11 -3.34 -4.80
C ILE A 78 1.06 -1.83 -4.84
N ALA A 79 0.77 -1.22 -6.00
CA ALA A 79 0.74 0.23 -6.14
C ALA A 79 -0.64 0.74 -6.59
N LEU A 80 -1.03 1.91 -6.09
CA LEU A 80 -2.12 2.70 -6.66
C LEU A 80 -1.55 3.55 -7.80
N CYS A 81 -2.17 3.53 -8.97
CA CYS A 81 -1.84 4.43 -10.07
C CYS A 81 -2.37 5.84 -9.75
N CYS A 82 -1.60 6.62 -8.99
CA CYS A 82 -1.97 7.95 -8.51
C CYS A 82 -0.76 8.68 -7.91
N GLY A 83 -0.99 9.90 -7.42
CA GLY A 83 0.03 10.67 -6.71
C GLY A 83 0.86 11.57 -7.63
N TYR A 84 0.42 11.80 -8.86
CA TYR A 84 1.03 12.78 -9.75
C TYR A 84 0.95 14.18 -9.12
N ASP A 85 2.05 14.91 -9.11
CA ASP A 85 2.22 16.21 -8.44
C ASP A 85 2.02 16.18 -6.91
N ALA A 86 1.92 15.01 -6.28
CA ALA A 86 1.76 14.93 -4.84
C ALA A 86 2.97 15.51 -4.10
N THR A 87 2.71 16.25 -3.04
CA THR A 87 3.73 16.86 -2.19
C THR A 87 3.50 16.54 -0.72
N CYS A 88 4.57 16.54 0.04
CA CYS A 88 4.51 16.35 1.48
C CYS A 88 5.42 17.39 2.16
N GLU A 89 4.86 18.14 3.10
CA GLU A 89 5.62 19.08 3.92
C GLU A 89 5.53 18.70 5.39
N LEU A 90 6.67 18.72 6.07
CA LEU A 90 6.74 18.61 7.51
C LEU A 90 6.79 19.99 8.13
N PRO A 91 6.09 20.24 9.24
CA PRO A 91 6.26 21.46 10.02
C PRO A 91 7.71 21.65 10.43
N THR A 92 8.18 22.88 10.40
CA THR A 92 9.56 23.23 10.76
C THR A 92 9.87 22.80 12.21
N GLY A 93 10.99 22.10 12.39
CA GLY A 93 11.44 21.64 13.70
C GLY A 93 10.98 20.26 14.14
N ILE A 94 10.18 19.57 13.31
CA ILE A 94 9.77 18.19 13.59
C ILE A 94 10.70 17.23 12.87
N SER A 95 11.34 16.34 13.62
CA SER A 95 12.12 15.23 13.07
C SER A 95 11.21 14.05 12.72
N ALA A 96 11.68 13.18 11.84
CA ALA A 96 10.98 11.93 11.49
C ALA A 96 10.61 11.09 12.73
N GLY A 97 11.47 11.09 13.75
CA GLY A 97 11.22 10.38 15.01
C GLY A 97 10.04 10.93 15.80
N THR A 98 9.77 12.25 15.71
CA THR A 98 8.60 12.86 16.35
C THR A 98 7.34 12.78 15.50
N ALA A 99 7.46 12.85 14.17
CA ALA A 99 6.30 12.75 13.28
C ALA A 99 5.70 11.33 13.22
N TRP A 100 6.50 10.32 13.47
CA TRP A 100 6.05 8.91 13.50
C TRP A 100 5.95 8.34 14.91
N GLY A 101 6.25 9.15 15.89
CA GLY A 101 6.09 8.86 17.30
C GLY A 101 6.76 7.57 17.76
N ALA A 102 7.92 7.65 18.28
CA ALA A 102 8.42 6.59 19.14
C ALA A 102 7.47 6.29 20.33
N THR A 103 6.30 6.92 20.40
CA THR A 103 5.52 7.05 21.60
C THR A 103 4.10 6.52 21.55
N GLY A 104 3.57 6.09 20.41
CA GLY A 104 2.34 5.32 20.47
C GLY A 104 1.16 5.74 19.59
N PRO A 105 0.02 5.06 19.74
CA PRO A 105 -1.10 5.14 18.81
C PRO A 105 -1.80 6.50 18.75
N ASP A 106 -1.58 7.38 19.70
CA ASP A 106 -2.24 8.69 19.73
C ASP A 106 -1.55 9.74 18.85
N GLU A 107 -0.25 9.59 18.57
CA GLU A 107 0.48 10.45 17.64
C GLU A 107 0.15 10.15 16.17
N TYR A 108 -0.31 8.94 15.86
CA TYR A 108 -0.84 8.60 14.54
C TYR A 108 -2.14 9.34 14.20
N ARG A 109 -2.75 10.00 15.16
CA ARG A 109 -4.03 10.68 15.02
C ARG A 109 -3.91 12.15 14.69
N ASP A 110 -2.72 12.70 14.77
CA ASP A 110 -2.51 14.11 14.51
C ASP A 110 -1.86 14.34 13.14
N PRO A 111 -2.67 14.42 12.06
CA PRO A 111 -2.19 14.76 10.73
C PRO A 111 -1.68 16.21 10.65
N TYR A 112 -1.83 17.02 11.71
CA TYR A 112 -1.39 18.41 11.72
C TYR A 112 0.13 18.57 11.69
N GLN A 113 0.86 17.51 11.94
CA GLN A 113 2.32 17.52 11.88
C GLN A 113 2.88 17.29 10.49
N ALA A 114 2.06 16.87 9.55
CA ALA A 114 2.44 16.71 8.16
C ALA A 114 1.33 17.21 7.24
N MET A 115 1.66 18.05 6.30
CA MET A 115 0.75 18.40 5.21
C MET A 115 1.03 17.49 4.03
N VAL A 116 0.07 16.64 3.70
CA VAL A 116 0.10 15.79 2.51
C VAL A 116 -0.91 16.34 1.50
N ASP A 117 -0.40 16.83 0.38
CA ASP A 117 -1.18 17.16 -0.79
C ASP A 117 -1.05 16.01 -1.79
N TYR A 118 -2.15 15.39 -2.14
CA TYR A 118 -2.17 14.25 -3.07
C TYR A 118 -1.99 14.65 -4.54
N GLY A 119 -1.85 15.94 -4.84
CA GLY A 119 -1.73 16.45 -6.20
C GLY A 119 -3.03 16.39 -6.99
N SER A 120 -2.90 16.47 -8.30
CA SER A 120 -4.05 16.53 -9.22
C SER A 120 -4.75 15.17 -9.43
N GLU A 121 -4.09 14.09 -9.10
CA GLU A 121 -4.59 12.72 -9.26
C GLU A 121 -4.43 11.93 -7.94
N PRO A 122 -5.27 12.24 -6.92
CA PRO A 122 -5.19 11.62 -5.60
C PRO A 122 -5.68 10.17 -5.60
N PRO A 123 -5.32 9.36 -4.56
CA PRO A 123 -5.92 8.04 -4.38
C PRO A 123 -7.44 8.13 -4.33
N THR A 124 -8.13 7.37 -5.17
CA THR A 124 -9.60 7.32 -5.15
C THR A 124 -10.12 6.39 -4.05
N PRO A 125 -11.34 6.62 -3.54
CA PRO A 125 -11.95 5.71 -2.57
C PRO A 125 -12.01 4.26 -3.08
N ILE A 126 -12.30 4.05 -4.37
CA ILE A 126 -12.36 2.71 -4.94
C ILE A 126 -10.98 2.04 -5.02
N GLN A 127 -9.92 2.79 -5.33
CA GLN A 127 -8.55 2.26 -5.28
C GLN A 127 -8.20 1.76 -3.88
N ILE A 128 -8.52 2.53 -2.85
CA ILE A 128 -8.27 2.17 -1.44
C ILE A 128 -9.03 0.91 -1.05
N GLU A 129 -10.30 0.80 -1.41
CA GLU A 129 -11.12 -0.38 -1.15
C GLU A 129 -10.60 -1.62 -1.88
N VAL A 130 -10.24 -1.48 -3.16
CA VAL A 130 -9.71 -2.59 -3.97
C VAL A 130 -8.34 -3.03 -3.44
N MET A 131 -7.46 -2.11 -3.07
CA MET A 131 -6.17 -2.46 -2.45
C MET A 131 -6.37 -3.27 -1.16
N ALA A 132 -7.27 -2.84 -0.29
CA ALA A 132 -7.57 -3.55 0.94
C ALA A 132 -8.15 -4.96 0.68
N LYS A 133 -9.01 -5.09 -0.32
CA LYS A 133 -9.56 -6.39 -0.74
C LYS A 133 -8.48 -7.33 -1.29
N ILE A 134 -7.57 -6.81 -2.12
CA ILE A 134 -6.43 -7.57 -2.65
C ILE A 134 -5.52 -8.03 -1.51
N VAL A 135 -5.20 -7.14 -0.57
CA VAL A 135 -4.42 -7.49 0.62
C VAL A 135 -5.10 -8.63 1.39
N ALA A 136 -6.41 -8.57 1.59
CA ALA A 136 -7.15 -9.63 2.27
C ALA A 136 -7.07 -10.97 1.51
N VAL A 137 -7.24 -10.95 0.19
CA VAL A 137 -7.11 -12.15 -0.67
C VAL A 137 -5.70 -12.74 -0.53
N LEU A 138 -4.67 -11.92 -0.69
CA LEU A 138 -3.28 -12.37 -0.60
C LEU A 138 -2.93 -12.88 0.80
N CYS A 139 -3.33 -12.19 1.86
CA CYS A 139 -3.11 -12.67 3.23
C CYS A 139 -3.73 -14.04 3.45
N ARG A 140 -4.95 -14.27 2.96
CA ARG A 140 -5.63 -15.57 3.06
C ARG A 140 -4.89 -16.66 2.27
N GLU A 141 -4.59 -16.41 1.00
CA GLU A 141 -4.02 -17.43 0.11
C GLU A 141 -2.56 -17.76 0.46
N LEU A 142 -1.79 -16.76 0.90
CA LEU A 142 -0.39 -16.90 1.29
C LEU A 142 -0.21 -17.33 2.76
N CYS A 143 -1.29 -17.35 3.56
CA CYS A 143 -1.27 -17.56 5.02
C CYS A 143 -0.44 -16.51 5.76
N LEU A 144 -0.53 -15.25 5.36
CA LEU A 144 0.10 -14.12 6.04
C LEU A 144 -0.86 -13.49 7.05
N GLY A 145 -0.30 -12.97 8.15
CA GLY A 145 -1.07 -12.14 9.07
C GLY A 145 -1.36 -10.75 8.47
N ASN A 146 -2.57 -10.24 8.65
CA ASN A 146 -2.91 -8.87 8.27
C ASN A 146 -2.45 -7.89 9.37
N THR A 147 -1.16 -7.79 9.57
CA THR A 147 -0.51 -6.97 10.60
C THR A 147 0.69 -6.21 10.00
N SER A 148 1.22 -5.23 10.73
CA SER A 148 2.46 -4.53 10.34
C SER A 148 3.70 -5.43 10.32
N GLY A 149 3.60 -6.70 10.72
CA GLY A 149 4.64 -7.70 10.50
C GLY A 149 4.70 -8.20 9.05
N HIS A 150 3.58 -8.14 8.32
CA HIS A 150 3.47 -8.71 6.97
C HIS A 150 2.90 -7.76 5.93
N VAL A 151 2.20 -6.68 6.32
CA VAL A 151 1.58 -5.72 5.41
C VAL A 151 1.97 -4.31 5.85
N ASN A 152 2.73 -3.61 5.03
CA ASN A 152 3.22 -2.27 5.34
C ASN A 152 3.10 -1.35 4.13
N THR A 153 2.89 -0.06 4.37
CA THR A 153 3.15 0.95 3.33
C THR A 153 4.66 1.14 3.16
N HIS A 154 5.08 1.66 2.01
CA HIS A 154 6.47 2.03 1.81
C HIS A 154 6.92 3.09 2.83
N CYS A 155 6.05 4.05 3.14
CA CYS A 155 6.33 5.03 4.17
C CYS A 155 6.60 4.41 5.56
N GLU A 156 5.80 3.42 5.98
CA GLU A 156 6.04 2.71 7.25
C GLU A 156 7.43 2.04 7.28
N ILE A 157 7.85 1.48 6.14
CA ILE A 157 9.18 0.87 6.03
C ILE A 157 10.28 1.93 5.95
N ALA A 158 10.05 3.02 5.23
CA ALA A 158 10.99 4.12 5.15
C ALA A 158 11.31 4.69 6.55
N PHE A 159 10.31 4.88 7.40
CA PHE A 159 10.54 5.26 8.80
C PHE A 159 11.32 4.21 9.58
N ARG A 160 10.98 2.94 9.45
CA ARG A 160 11.66 1.83 10.13
C ARG A 160 13.12 1.73 9.75
N ASP A 161 13.44 1.99 8.49
CA ASP A 161 14.79 1.86 7.92
C ASP A 161 15.56 3.20 7.89
N GLY A 162 14.95 4.30 8.39
CA GLY A 162 15.63 5.58 8.61
C GLY A 162 15.68 6.50 7.39
N TYR A 163 14.89 6.25 6.33
CA TYR A 163 14.80 7.13 5.15
C TYR A 163 13.38 7.71 4.94
N GLY A 164 12.55 7.69 5.96
CA GLY A 164 11.21 8.31 5.94
C GLY A 164 11.24 9.84 5.99
N PRO A 165 10.08 10.49 5.84
CA PRO A 165 9.95 11.93 5.90
C PRO A 165 10.62 12.53 7.15
N GLY A 166 11.40 13.60 6.97
CA GLY A 166 12.15 14.24 8.04
C GLY A 166 13.49 13.59 8.39
N SER A 167 13.88 12.50 7.75
CA SER A 167 15.21 11.88 7.92
C SER A 167 16.37 12.72 7.37
N GLY A 168 16.05 13.64 6.45
CA GLY A 168 17.07 14.38 5.67
C GLY A 168 17.54 13.61 4.42
N ASP A 169 17.05 12.40 4.19
CA ASP A 169 17.34 11.64 2.98
C ASP A 169 16.62 12.27 1.77
N PRO A 170 17.33 12.66 0.68
CA PRO A 170 16.71 13.23 -0.51
C PRO A 170 15.79 12.24 -1.25
N GLU A 171 16.00 10.95 -1.06
CA GLU A 171 15.19 9.87 -1.64
C GLU A 171 14.10 9.37 -0.69
N THR A 172 13.71 10.21 0.27
CA THR A 172 12.69 9.85 1.26
C THR A 172 11.41 9.33 0.61
N LYS A 173 10.85 8.30 1.19
CA LYS A 173 9.61 7.67 0.71
C LYS A 173 8.49 7.92 1.71
N TRP A 174 7.37 8.43 1.21
CA TRP A 174 6.20 8.81 2.00
C TRP A 174 4.88 8.36 1.37
N ASP A 175 4.96 7.53 0.34
CA ASP A 175 3.83 6.98 -0.36
C ASP A 175 2.90 6.21 0.58
N LEU A 176 1.62 6.54 0.51
CA LEU A 176 0.56 6.07 1.40
C LEU A 176 0.81 6.35 2.90
N TRP A 177 1.54 7.43 3.22
CA TRP A 177 1.72 7.85 4.61
C TRP A 177 0.38 8.08 5.29
N PHE A 178 -0.45 8.92 4.71
CA PHE A 178 -1.83 9.13 5.14
C PHE A 178 -2.82 8.80 4.03
N LEU A 179 -3.98 8.31 4.39
CA LEU A 179 -5.11 8.08 3.49
C LEU A 179 -6.40 8.51 4.17
N PRO A 180 -7.42 8.94 3.41
CA PRO A 180 -8.75 9.13 3.95
C PRO A 180 -9.32 7.77 4.39
N ASP A 181 -9.91 7.71 5.57
CA ASP A 181 -10.52 6.49 6.10
C ASP A 181 -11.89 6.16 5.49
N GLY A 182 -12.41 7.07 4.66
CA GLY A 182 -13.77 7.02 4.15
C GLY A 182 -14.82 7.52 5.15
N ALA A 183 -14.41 7.97 6.33
CA ALA A 183 -15.31 8.59 7.29
C ALA A 183 -15.81 9.95 6.78
N ARG A 184 -17.02 10.32 7.21
CA ARG A 184 -17.72 11.52 6.73
C ARG A 184 -17.04 12.86 7.03
N ASN A 185 -16.01 12.87 7.85
CA ASN A 185 -15.32 14.08 8.31
C ASN A 185 -14.03 14.41 7.54
N GLY A 186 -13.67 13.60 6.51
CA GLY A 186 -12.49 13.85 5.67
C GLY A 186 -11.15 13.77 6.41
N ARG A 187 -11.10 13.18 7.60
CA ARG A 187 -9.85 12.99 8.34
C ARG A 187 -8.91 12.04 7.62
N LEU A 188 -7.63 12.34 7.71
CA LEU A 188 -6.56 11.48 7.24
C LEU A 188 -6.08 10.58 8.39
N TYR A 189 -5.80 9.34 8.04
CA TYR A 189 -5.24 8.35 8.97
C TYR A 189 -4.00 7.70 8.35
N PRO A 190 -3.08 7.16 9.16
CA PRO A 190 -1.94 6.42 8.64
C PRO A 190 -2.38 5.36 7.62
N GLY A 191 -1.84 5.43 6.41
CA GLY A 191 -2.35 4.65 5.28
C GLY A 191 -2.30 3.14 5.53
N GLY A 192 -1.25 2.65 6.18
CA GLY A 192 -1.18 1.25 6.57
C GLY A 192 -2.30 0.83 7.52
N CYS A 193 -2.70 1.69 8.46
CA CYS A 193 -3.82 1.42 9.36
C CYS A 193 -5.16 1.39 8.61
N VAL A 194 -5.36 2.31 7.66
CA VAL A 194 -6.57 2.33 6.82
C VAL A 194 -6.67 1.03 6.01
N ILE A 195 -5.62 0.65 5.30
CA ILE A 195 -5.64 -0.55 4.45
C ILE A 195 -5.80 -1.81 5.28
N ARG A 196 -5.01 -2.00 6.34
CA ARG A 196 -5.13 -3.18 7.21
C ARG A 196 -6.49 -3.27 7.90
N GLY A 197 -7.06 -2.14 8.35
CA GLY A 197 -8.40 -2.10 8.94
C GLY A 197 -9.48 -2.57 7.97
N LYS A 198 -9.48 -2.05 6.74
CA LYS A 198 -10.40 -2.48 5.69
C LYS A 198 -10.16 -3.93 5.26
N ALA A 199 -8.90 -4.36 5.14
CA ALA A 199 -8.56 -5.74 4.81
C ALA A 199 -9.03 -6.74 5.89
N ALA A 200 -9.01 -6.35 7.17
CA ALA A 200 -9.56 -7.16 8.26
C ALA A 200 -11.07 -7.43 8.08
N TYR A 201 -11.83 -6.42 7.65
CA TYR A 201 -13.25 -6.60 7.31
C TYR A 201 -13.44 -7.59 6.16
N TYR A 202 -12.67 -7.47 5.08
CA TYR A 202 -12.77 -8.40 3.95
C TYR A 202 -12.37 -9.83 4.34
N LEU A 203 -11.34 -10.01 5.15
CA LEU A 203 -10.95 -11.33 5.68
C LEU A 203 -12.07 -11.96 6.51
N TRP A 204 -12.69 -11.18 7.37
CA TRP A 204 -13.86 -11.63 8.16
C TRP A 204 -15.02 -12.05 7.26
N ASP A 205 -15.39 -11.24 6.26
CA ASP A 205 -16.48 -11.52 5.33
C ASP A 205 -16.21 -12.78 4.49
N MET A 206 -14.99 -12.94 3.97
CA MET A 206 -14.56 -14.15 3.24
C MET A 206 -14.66 -15.42 4.11
N ASN A 207 -14.25 -15.34 5.37
CA ASN A 207 -14.32 -16.47 6.29
C ASN A 207 -15.77 -16.81 6.64
N ARG A 208 -16.62 -15.81 6.87
CA ARG A 208 -18.05 -16.01 7.12
C ARG A 208 -18.76 -16.70 5.96
N LYS A 209 -18.49 -16.30 4.72
CA LYS A 209 -19.06 -16.91 3.52
C LYS A 209 -18.63 -18.36 3.34
N LYS A 210 -17.40 -18.69 3.71
CA LYS A 210 -16.88 -20.07 3.65
C LYS A 210 -17.54 -21.01 4.67
N ILE A 211 -17.95 -20.49 5.83
CA ILE A 211 -18.65 -21.28 6.87
C ILE A 211 -20.10 -21.52 6.49
N ALA A 212 -20.70 -20.62 5.71
CA ALA A 212 -22.10 -20.68 5.30
C ALA A 212 -22.34 -21.49 4.01
N ALA A 213 -21.29 -21.92 3.29
CA ALA A 213 -21.34 -22.73 2.08
C ALA A 213 -20.98 -24.19 2.33
#